data_d04c2d48aad66332dc609deb230ae208
#
_entry.id   d04c2d48aad66332dc609deb230ae208
#
_cell.length_a   1.000
_cell.length_b   1.000
_cell.length_c   1.000
_cell.angle_alpha   90.00
_cell.angle_beta   90.00
_cell.angle_gamma   90.00
#
_symmetry.space_group_name_H-M   'P 1'
#
loop_
_entity.id
_entity.type
_entity.pdbx_description
1 polymer ?
#
loop_
_entity_poly.entity_id
_entity_poly.type
_entity_poly.pdbx_seq_one_letter_code
_entity_poly.pdbx_strand_id
1 'polypeptide(L)'
;SEMWQQVAAAFEEETGIKVELTTDKNLEDVIGPGMKAGDYPDVIHLATGREDALTETFIKDNALADITDVLSMTVPGEEVTVADKLAGGFTETSQTNPYNDGKTYLAPMFYTPCGLFYNAGLFKEKGWELPTTWDEMWELGDKAKAEGISLFTYPTTGYFDAFFYALMYTVGGPEFFEKATHYEEGIWETEEAQQCFDIVAKLATYTEPTTPAQANDQDFTKNQQLVLDNKALFMPN
;
A
#
# COMPACT_ATOMS: atom_id res chain seq x y z
N SER A 1 20.48 -0.21 3.88
CA SER A 1 20.45 0.68 5.05
C SER A 1 21.31 0.13 6.17
N GLU A 2 21.71 0.97 7.13
CA GLU A 2 22.53 0.55 8.27
C GLU A 2 21.87 -0.57 9.09
N MET A 3 20.56 -0.49 9.28
CA MET A 3 19.77 -1.54 9.94
C MET A 3 19.99 -2.92 9.31
N TRP A 4 19.88 -3.03 7.99
CA TRP A 4 20.07 -4.32 7.30
C TRP A 4 21.50 -4.84 7.36
N GLN A 5 22.49 -3.95 7.41
CA GLN A 5 23.90 -4.36 7.63
C GLN A 5 24.08 -4.95 9.03
N GLN A 6 23.45 -4.36 10.05
CA GLN A 6 23.49 -4.89 11.42
C GLN A 6 22.78 -6.24 11.53
N VAL A 7 21.60 -6.38 10.89
CA VAL A 7 20.86 -7.66 10.88
C VAL A 7 21.68 -8.75 10.19
N ALA A 8 22.27 -8.46 9.02
CA ALA A 8 23.13 -9.39 8.30
C ALA A 8 24.33 -9.82 9.13
N ALA A 9 25.03 -8.86 9.78
CA ALA A 9 26.19 -9.16 10.60
C ALA A 9 25.83 -10.04 11.83
N ALA A 10 24.70 -9.77 12.49
CA ALA A 10 24.23 -10.59 13.60
C ALA A 10 23.87 -12.01 13.15
N PHE A 11 23.23 -12.16 12.00
CA PHE A 11 22.92 -13.47 11.42
C PHE A 11 24.19 -14.25 11.05
N GLU A 12 25.16 -13.59 10.43
CA GLU A 12 26.46 -14.22 10.12
C GLU A 12 27.20 -14.68 11.39
N GLU A 13 27.17 -13.88 12.45
CA GLU A 13 27.81 -14.20 13.73
C GLU A 13 27.15 -15.45 14.37
N GLU A 14 25.83 -15.53 14.34
CA GLU A 14 25.09 -16.62 14.97
C GLU A 14 25.15 -17.93 14.17
N THR A 15 25.05 -17.85 12.85
CA THR A 15 24.88 -19.01 11.97
C THR A 15 26.13 -19.43 11.24
N GLY A 16 27.11 -18.55 11.08
CA GLY A 16 28.26 -18.74 10.21
C GLY A 16 27.95 -18.62 8.70
N ILE A 17 26.71 -18.27 8.35
CA ILE A 17 26.26 -18.11 6.97
C ILE A 17 26.52 -16.66 6.53
N LYS A 18 27.33 -16.50 5.49
CA LYS A 18 27.64 -15.20 4.93
C LYS A 18 26.42 -14.61 4.21
N VAL A 19 26.13 -13.34 4.45
CA VAL A 19 25.05 -12.59 3.79
C VAL A 19 25.64 -11.58 2.81
N GLU A 20 25.30 -11.70 1.53
CA GLU A 20 25.57 -10.70 0.52
C GLU A 20 24.36 -9.77 0.37
N LEU A 21 24.49 -8.54 0.87
CA LEU A 21 23.40 -7.58 0.93
C LEU A 21 23.47 -6.60 -0.23
N THR A 22 22.47 -6.66 -1.11
CA THR A 22 22.25 -5.67 -2.18
C THR A 22 21.11 -4.75 -1.77
N THR A 23 21.30 -3.44 -1.84
CA THR A 23 20.26 -2.44 -1.54
C THR A 23 20.16 -1.44 -2.68
N ASP A 24 18.96 -1.30 -3.22
CA ASP A 24 18.65 -0.31 -4.24
C ASP A 24 17.24 0.24 -4.04
N LYS A 25 16.98 1.45 -4.53
CA LYS A 25 15.64 2.02 -4.57
C LYS A 25 14.82 1.43 -5.72
N ASN A 26 15.51 1.10 -6.82
CA ASN A 26 14.92 0.54 -8.04
C ASN A 26 15.26 -0.96 -8.11
N LEU A 27 14.71 -1.75 -7.18
CA LEU A 27 14.96 -3.20 -7.13
C LEU A 27 14.57 -3.90 -8.43
N GLU A 28 13.56 -3.39 -9.12
CA GLU A 28 13.06 -3.89 -10.40
C GLU A 28 14.17 -3.99 -11.45
N ASP A 29 15.00 -2.96 -11.53
CA ASP A 29 16.12 -2.88 -12.47
C ASP A 29 17.29 -3.77 -12.05
N VAL A 30 17.48 -3.97 -10.75
CA VAL A 30 18.63 -4.71 -10.21
C VAL A 30 18.42 -6.22 -10.26
N ILE A 31 17.24 -6.70 -9.78
CA ILE A 31 16.97 -8.14 -9.66
C ILE A 31 16.14 -8.70 -10.81
N GLY A 32 15.31 -7.89 -11.46
CA GLY A 32 14.42 -8.34 -12.53
C GLY A 32 15.11 -9.08 -13.69
N PRO A 33 16.25 -8.62 -14.22
CA PRO A 33 16.98 -9.33 -15.27
C PRO A 33 17.49 -10.70 -14.83
N GLY A 34 18.04 -10.81 -13.61
CA GLY A 34 18.53 -12.07 -13.04
C GLY A 34 17.40 -13.07 -12.87
N MET A 35 16.29 -12.62 -12.33
CA MET A 35 15.11 -13.46 -12.12
C MET A 35 14.52 -14.01 -13.41
N LYS A 36 14.46 -13.20 -14.47
CA LYS A 36 14.07 -13.68 -15.81
C LYS A 36 15.01 -14.77 -16.36
N ALA A 37 16.25 -14.79 -15.90
CA ALA A 37 17.25 -15.81 -16.22
C ALA A 37 17.22 -17.01 -15.24
N GLY A 38 16.35 -17.00 -14.23
CA GLY A 38 16.25 -18.04 -13.21
C GLY A 38 17.23 -17.87 -12.04
N ASP A 39 17.84 -16.69 -11.90
CA ASP A 39 18.73 -16.33 -10.81
C ASP A 39 17.94 -15.48 -9.79
N TYR A 40 17.52 -16.12 -8.71
CA TYR A 40 16.71 -15.50 -7.67
C TYR A 40 17.54 -15.26 -6.41
N PRO A 41 17.42 -14.09 -5.76
CA PRO A 41 17.92 -13.90 -4.40
C PRO A 41 17.26 -14.86 -3.41
N ASP A 42 17.98 -15.30 -2.38
CA ASP A 42 17.40 -16.17 -1.33
C ASP A 42 16.31 -15.45 -0.54
N VAL A 43 16.50 -14.17 -0.25
CA VAL A 43 15.53 -13.32 0.49
C VAL A 43 15.40 -11.97 -0.19
N ILE A 44 14.17 -11.54 -0.40
CA ILE A 44 13.85 -10.22 -0.95
C ILE A 44 13.02 -9.45 0.07
N HIS A 45 13.47 -8.24 0.43
CA HIS A 45 12.69 -7.31 1.23
C HIS A 45 12.23 -6.15 0.37
N LEU A 46 10.94 -6.02 0.20
CA LEU A 46 10.32 -4.95 -0.60
C LEU A 46 8.95 -4.57 -0.04
N ALA A 47 8.47 -3.39 -0.41
CA ALA A 47 7.07 -3.03 -0.20
C ALA A 47 6.20 -3.73 -1.26
N THR A 48 4.97 -4.10 -0.90
CA THR A 48 3.95 -4.53 -1.85
C THR A 48 3.49 -3.36 -2.72
N GLY A 49 2.95 -3.63 -3.91
CA GLY A 49 2.47 -2.58 -4.81
C GLY A 49 3.59 -1.75 -5.48
N ARG A 50 4.76 -2.35 -5.69
CA ARG A 50 5.86 -1.69 -6.40
C ARG A 50 5.59 -1.53 -7.89
N GLU A 51 6.29 -0.58 -8.51
CA GLU A 51 6.27 -0.39 -9.96
C GLU A 51 6.68 -1.67 -10.71
N ASP A 52 6.26 -1.76 -11.97
CA ASP A 52 6.52 -2.91 -12.85
C ASP A 52 5.99 -4.25 -12.34
N ALA A 53 5.05 -4.24 -11.40
CA ALA A 53 4.41 -5.43 -10.85
C ALA A 53 5.43 -6.50 -10.39
N LEU A 54 6.51 -6.08 -9.73
CA LEU A 54 7.60 -6.99 -9.34
C LEU A 54 7.10 -8.13 -8.45
N THR A 55 6.31 -7.82 -7.42
CA THR A 55 5.72 -8.81 -6.51
C THR A 55 4.77 -9.74 -7.26
N GLU A 56 3.91 -9.19 -8.09
CA GLU A 56 2.94 -9.93 -8.91
C GLU A 56 3.62 -10.86 -9.91
N THR A 57 4.79 -10.48 -10.42
CA THR A 57 5.60 -11.34 -11.29
C THR A 57 6.07 -12.57 -10.53
N PHE A 58 6.60 -12.42 -9.32
CA PHE A 58 7.00 -13.56 -8.47
C PHE A 58 5.84 -14.49 -8.16
N ILE A 59 4.68 -13.91 -7.85
CA ILE A 59 3.46 -14.66 -7.59
C ILE A 59 3.06 -15.45 -8.84
N LYS A 60 2.97 -14.79 -9.98
CA LYS A 60 2.58 -15.40 -11.24
C LYS A 60 3.51 -16.54 -11.68
N ASP A 61 4.80 -16.36 -11.48
CA ASP A 61 5.82 -17.34 -11.87
C ASP A 61 5.97 -18.47 -10.84
N ASN A 62 5.19 -18.48 -9.74
CA ASN A 62 5.31 -19.40 -8.61
C ASN A 62 6.74 -19.45 -8.04
N ALA A 63 7.39 -18.29 -8.00
CA ALA A 63 8.78 -18.17 -7.55
C ALA A 63 8.93 -17.99 -6.03
N LEU A 64 7.81 -17.89 -5.30
CA LEU A 64 7.82 -17.75 -3.85
C LEU A 64 7.85 -19.10 -3.14
N ALA A 65 8.68 -19.22 -2.11
CA ALA A 65 8.70 -20.40 -1.25
C ALA A 65 7.54 -20.37 -0.24
N ASP A 66 6.97 -21.54 0.04
CA ASP A 66 6.04 -21.73 1.15
C ASP A 66 6.80 -21.56 2.47
N ILE A 67 6.44 -20.54 3.25
CA ILE A 67 7.06 -20.23 4.54
C ILE A 67 6.11 -20.48 5.73
N THR A 68 5.03 -21.23 5.52
CA THR A 68 4.03 -21.52 6.57
C THR A 68 4.68 -22.14 7.82
N ASP A 69 5.62 -23.07 7.65
CA ASP A 69 6.32 -23.71 8.75
C ASP A 69 7.20 -22.74 9.56
N VAL A 70 7.71 -21.69 8.92
CA VAL A 70 8.53 -20.66 9.59
C VAL A 70 7.72 -19.94 10.66
N LEU A 71 6.42 -19.75 10.45
CA LEU A 71 5.56 -19.06 11.41
C LEU A 71 5.45 -19.81 12.74
N SER A 72 5.58 -21.13 12.73
CA SER A 72 5.53 -21.99 13.93
C SER A 72 6.91 -22.22 14.58
N MET A 73 7.99 -21.75 13.96
CA MET A 73 9.33 -21.84 14.54
C MET A 73 9.47 -20.93 15.77
N THR A 74 10.18 -21.42 16.78
CA THR A 74 10.55 -20.60 17.94
C THR A 74 11.56 -19.53 17.51
N VAL A 75 11.33 -18.30 17.96
CA VAL A 75 12.28 -17.21 17.73
C VAL A 75 13.57 -17.49 18.48
N PRO A 76 14.76 -17.42 17.86
CA PRO A 76 16.02 -17.68 18.51
C PRO A 76 16.19 -16.82 19.79
N GLY A 77 16.51 -17.48 20.91
CA GLY A 77 16.68 -16.81 22.19
C GLY A 77 15.39 -16.42 22.92
N GLU A 78 14.21 -16.78 22.42
CA GLU A 78 12.91 -16.49 23.03
C GLU A 78 12.06 -17.75 23.20
N GLU A 79 10.99 -17.66 24.00
CA GLU A 79 10.04 -18.77 24.21
C GLU A 79 8.74 -18.63 23.37
N VAL A 80 8.75 -17.76 22.35
CA VAL A 80 7.59 -17.46 21.50
C VAL A 80 7.86 -17.88 20.06
N THR A 81 6.80 -18.11 19.30
CA THR A 81 6.92 -18.42 17.87
C THR A 81 7.03 -17.14 17.03
N VAL A 82 7.44 -17.29 15.77
CA VAL A 82 7.44 -16.17 14.82
C VAL A 82 6.02 -15.58 14.69
N ALA A 83 4.98 -16.43 14.61
CA ALA A 83 3.60 -15.97 14.54
C ALA A 83 3.19 -15.14 15.77
N ASP A 84 3.65 -15.49 16.96
CA ASP A 84 3.35 -14.75 18.21
C ASP A 84 3.95 -13.33 18.20
N LYS A 85 4.98 -13.09 17.41
CA LYS A 85 5.63 -11.77 17.27
C LYS A 85 4.93 -10.89 16.23
N LEU A 86 4.13 -11.45 15.36
CA LEU A 86 3.43 -10.71 14.33
C LEU A 86 2.10 -10.16 14.86
N ALA A 87 1.72 -8.98 14.37
CA ALA A 87 0.40 -8.46 14.67
C ALA A 87 -0.68 -9.36 14.05
N GLY A 88 -1.75 -9.63 14.80
CA GLY A 88 -2.85 -10.46 14.32
C GLY A 88 -3.50 -9.92 13.05
N GLY A 89 -3.92 -10.83 12.17
CA GLY A 89 -4.59 -10.50 10.91
C GLY A 89 -3.67 -10.22 9.72
N PHE A 90 -2.34 -10.17 9.90
CA PHE A 90 -1.42 -9.90 8.79
C PHE A 90 -0.89 -11.15 8.08
N THR A 91 -1.07 -12.34 8.64
CA THR A 91 -0.62 -13.62 8.05
C THR A 91 -1.68 -14.30 7.19
N GLU A 92 -2.90 -13.80 7.18
CA GLU A 92 -4.07 -14.39 6.51
C GLU A 92 -4.65 -13.46 5.43
N THR A 93 -3.84 -12.56 4.91
CA THR A 93 -4.26 -11.59 3.88
C THR A 93 -4.01 -12.14 2.49
N SER A 94 -4.72 -11.61 1.48
CA SER A 94 -4.45 -11.88 0.07
C SER A 94 -3.00 -11.57 -0.34
N GLN A 95 -2.35 -10.65 0.35
CA GLN A 95 -0.94 -10.32 0.11
C GLN A 95 0.02 -11.37 0.65
N THR A 96 -0.25 -11.94 1.82
CA THR A 96 0.60 -12.98 2.41
C THR A 96 0.28 -14.38 1.87
N ASN A 97 -0.95 -14.59 1.42
CA ASN A 97 -1.43 -15.82 0.79
C ASN A 97 -1.99 -15.53 -0.64
N PRO A 98 -1.14 -15.16 -1.60
CA PRO A 98 -1.60 -14.73 -2.92
C PRO A 98 -2.23 -15.85 -3.76
N TYR A 99 -1.98 -17.12 -3.42
CA TYR A 99 -2.51 -18.28 -4.16
C TYR A 99 -3.82 -18.81 -3.58
N ASN A 100 -4.31 -18.24 -2.49
CA ASN A 100 -5.55 -18.66 -1.79
C ASN A 100 -5.59 -20.18 -1.48
N ASP A 101 -4.45 -20.75 -1.09
CA ASP A 101 -4.26 -22.17 -0.80
C ASP A 101 -4.07 -22.45 0.70
N GLY A 102 -4.26 -21.46 1.55
CA GLY A 102 -4.10 -21.54 3.01
C GLY A 102 -2.66 -21.54 3.50
N LYS A 103 -1.71 -21.21 2.62
CA LYS A 103 -0.28 -21.13 2.95
C LYS A 103 0.20 -19.70 2.96
N THR A 104 1.33 -19.45 3.61
CA THR A 104 1.97 -18.15 3.70
C THR A 104 3.23 -18.12 2.83
N TYR A 105 3.33 -17.11 1.96
CA TYR A 105 4.43 -16.94 1.01
C TYR A 105 5.18 -15.64 1.24
N LEU A 106 4.53 -14.63 1.81
CA LEU A 106 5.13 -13.33 2.12
C LEU A 106 5.07 -13.10 3.63
N ALA A 107 6.24 -12.90 4.24
CA ALA A 107 6.33 -12.58 5.66
C ALA A 107 6.05 -11.08 5.89
N PRO A 108 5.01 -10.72 6.65
CA PRO A 108 4.79 -9.33 7.01
C PRO A 108 5.88 -8.88 8.00
N MET A 109 6.60 -7.82 7.67
CA MET A 109 7.67 -7.32 8.52
C MET A 109 7.26 -6.04 9.24
N PHE A 110 6.68 -5.10 8.54
CA PHE A 110 6.10 -3.89 9.09
C PHE A 110 4.97 -3.40 8.18
N TYR A 111 4.12 -2.56 8.72
CA TYR A 111 3.09 -1.88 7.94
C TYR A 111 3.13 -0.39 8.21
N THR A 112 2.68 0.37 7.23
CA THR A 112 2.46 1.81 7.36
C THR A 112 0.98 2.08 7.10
N PRO A 113 0.24 2.65 8.06
CA PRO A 113 -1.14 3.01 7.82
C PRO A 113 -1.20 4.14 6.80
N CYS A 114 -1.99 3.95 5.75
CA CYS A 114 -2.33 5.01 4.82
C CYS A 114 -3.61 5.72 5.26
N GLY A 115 -3.72 7.01 4.95
CA GLY A 115 -4.89 7.79 5.32
C GLY A 115 -5.02 9.04 4.46
N LEU A 116 -6.05 9.83 4.72
CA LEU A 116 -6.21 11.14 4.12
C LEU A 116 -5.52 12.19 4.99
N PHE A 117 -4.48 12.79 4.47
CA PHE A 117 -3.75 13.87 5.12
C PHE A 117 -4.37 15.22 4.75
N TYR A 118 -4.39 16.13 5.70
CA TYR A 118 -4.97 17.45 5.55
C TYR A 118 -4.23 18.50 6.37
N ASN A 119 -4.38 19.77 6.02
CA ASN A 119 -3.84 20.89 6.81
C ASN A 119 -4.80 21.25 7.95
N ALA A 120 -4.54 20.75 9.17
CA ALA A 120 -5.35 21.03 10.34
C ALA A 120 -5.41 22.54 10.70
N GLY A 121 -4.37 23.30 10.37
CA GLY A 121 -4.32 24.75 10.55
C GLY A 121 -5.39 25.45 9.71
N LEU A 122 -5.51 25.07 8.44
CA LEU A 122 -6.53 25.60 7.53
C LEU A 122 -7.94 25.30 8.03
N PHE A 123 -8.21 24.05 8.42
CA PHE A 123 -9.51 23.64 8.94
C PHE A 123 -9.91 24.45 10.17
N LYS A 124 -8.97 24.67 11.09
CA LYS A 124 -9.19 25.48 12.28
C LYS A 124 -9.47 26.94 11.92
N GLU A 125 -8.71 27.53 10.99
CA GLU A 125 -8.88 28.90 10.51
C GLU A 125 -10.27 29.12 9.88
N LYS A 126 -10.71 28.17 9.06
CA LYS A 126 -11.98 28.22 8.34
C LYS A 126 -13.18 27.79 9.18
N GLY A 127 -12.94 27.19 10.35
CA GLY A 127 -14.00 26.57 11.15
C GLY A 127 -14.67 25.39 10.44
N TRP A 128 -13.91 24.66 9.62
CA TRP A 128 -14.38 23.46 8.94
C TRP A 128 -14.19 22.23 9.80
N GLU A 129 -15.17 21.34 9.75
CA GLU A 129 -15.11 20.03 10.40
C GLU A 129 -14.69 18.96 9.41
N LEU A 130 -14.07 17.88 9.91
CA LEU A 130 -13.72 16.73 9.09
C LEU A 130 -14.98 15.96 8.70
N PRO A 131 -15.17 15.65 7.42
CA PRO A 131 -16.31 14.87 6.98
C PRO A 131 -16.22 13.43 7.49
N THR A 132 -17.34 12.86 7.87
CA THR A 132 -17.50 11.46 8.30
C THR A 132 -18.28 10.63 7.29
N THR A 133 -18.92 11.29 6.33
CA THR A 133 -19.68 10.67 5.25
C THR A 133 -19.26 11.26 3.89
N TRP A 134 -19.60 10.56 2.82
CA TRP A 134 -19.36 11.08 1.47
C TRP A 134 -20.22 12.32 1.16
N ASP A 135 -21.42 12.42 1.70
CA ASP A 135 -22.26 13.60 1.53
C ASP A 135 -21.61 14.84 2.17
N GLU A 136 -21.13 14.70 3.42
CA GLU A 136 -20.37 15.75 4.09
C GLU A 136 -19.06 16.10 3.35
N MET A 137 -18.41 15.09 2.75
CA MET A 137 -17.22 15.28 1.90
C MET A 137 -17.54 16.17 0.70
N TRP A 138 -18.66 15.92 0.03
CA TRP A 138 -19.10 16.72 -1.12
C TRP A 138 -19.50 18.14 -0.71
N GLU A 139 -20.22 18.30 0.39
CA GLU A 139 -20.55 19.62 0.92
C GLU A 139 -19.29 20.43 1.27
N LEU A 140 -18.30 19.79 1.87
CA LEU A 140 -17.02 20.43 2.15
C LEU A 140 -16.30 20.79 0.86
N GLY A 141 -16.33 19.93 -0.15
CA GLY A 141 -15.77 20.19 -1.48
C GLY A 141 -16.39 21.42 -2.15
N ASP A 142 -17.70 21.58 -2.07
CA ASP A 142 -18.40 22.75 -2.60
C ASP A 142 -18.03 24.03 -1.86
N LYS A 143 -17.92 23.98 -0.52
CA LYS A 143 -17.47 25.10 0.31
C LYS A 143 -16.05 25.52 -0.06
N ALA A 144 -15.13 24.55 -0.16
CA ALA A 144 -13.74 24.81 -0.53
C ALA A 144 -13.60 25.38 -1.94
N LYS A 145 -14.36 24.84 -2.89
CA LYS A 145 -14.37 25.31 -4.28
C LYS A 145 -14.84 26.74 -4.40
N ALA A 146 -15.79 27.17 -3.59
CA ALA A 146 -16.23 28.57 -3.54
C ALA A 146 -15.14 29.53 -3.07
N GLU A 147 -14.13 29.02 -2.35
CA GLU A 147 -12.94 29.76 -1.91
C GLU A 147 -11.71 29.53 -2.80
N GLY A 148 -11.85 28.82 -3.92
CA GLY A 148 -10.78 28.53 -4.85
C GLY A 148 -9.84 27.41 -4.40
N ILE A 149 -10.28 26.57 -3.46
CA ILE A 149 -9.52 25.43 -2.93
C ILE A 149 -10.15 24.14 -3.47
N SER A 150 -9.35 23.23 -3.99
CA SER A 150 -9.82 21.90 -4.43
C SER A 150 -9.99 20.97 -3.25
N LEU A 151 -10.91 20.00 -3.35
CA LEU A 151 -11.12 19.03 -2.28
C LEU A 151 -9.95 18.02 -2.20
N PHE A 152 -9.38 17.62 -3.34
CA PHE A 152 -8.53 16.45 -3.40
C PHE A 152 -7.33 16.66 -4.33
N THR A 153 -6.22 16.07 -3.96
CA THR A 153 -5.05 15.78 -4.82
C THR A 153 -4.54 14.39 -4.50
N TYR A 154 -3.80 13.76 -5.40
CA TYR A 154 -3.26 12.43 -5.19
C TYR A 154 -1.98 12.18 -6.00
N PRO A 155 -1.01 11.45 -5.46
CA PRO A 155 -0.03 10.73 -6.26
C PRO A 155 -0.62 9.37 -6.64
N THR A 156 -0.42 8.92 -7.88
CA THR A 156 -0.92 7.62 -8.34
C THR A 156 -0.08 6.49 -7.73
N THR A 157 1.23 6.65 -7.80
CA THR A 157 2.17 5.60 -7.35
C THR A 157 2.13 5.44 -5.84
N GLY A 158 1.65 4.30 -5.39
CA GLY A 158 1.74 3.81 -4.01
C GLY A 158 0.72 4.37 -3.02
N TYR A 159 -0.14 5.31 -3.41
CA TYR A 159 -1.09 5.90 -2.47
C TYR A 159 -2.53 5.98 -2.98
N PHE A 160 -2.77 6.13 -4.27
CA PHE A 160 -4.12 6.10 -4.80
C PHE A 160 -4.74 4.70 -4.76
N ASP A 161 -3.91 3.67 -4.97
CA ASP A 161 -4.29 2.28 -4.79
C ASP A 161 -4.67 1.98 -3.34
N ALA A 162 -3.88 2.43 -2.35
CA ALA A 162 -4.20 2.28 -0.94
C ALA A 162 -5.52 2.98 -0.58
N PHE A 163 -5.76 4.17 -1.12
CA PHE A 163 -7.05 4.84 -1.00
C PHE A 163 -8.19 4.01 -1.60
N PHE A 164 -7.99 3.43 -2.79
CA PHE A 164 -9.01 2.62 -3.44
C PHE A 164 -9.29 1.32 -2.68
N TYR A 165 -8.29 0.68 -2.10
CA TYR A 165 -8.48 -0.47 -1.21
C TYR A 165 -9.32 -0.10 0.02
N ALA A 166 -9.05 1.02 0.67
CA ALA A 166 -9.85 1.50 1.79
C ALA A 166 -11.29 1.82 1.36
N LEU A 167 -11.47 2.37 0.17
CA LEU A 167 -12.79 2.65 -0.41
C LEU A 167 -13.57 1.36 -0.65
N MET A 168 -12.96 0.35 -1.26
CA MET A 168 -13.58 -0.96 -1.47
C MET A 168 -14.05 -1.59 -0.16
N TYR A 169 -13.21 -1.52 0.89
CA TYR A 169 -13.57 -2.07 2.19
C TYR A 169 -14.71 -1.31 2.86
N THR A 170 -14.73 0.02 2.76
CA THR A 170 -15.76 0.86 3.39
C THR A 170 -17.10 0.82 2.66
N VAL A 171 -17.11 0.67 1.36
CA VAL A 171 -18.32 0.60 0.53
C VAL A 171 -18.89 -0.81 0.51
N GLY A 172 -18.08 -1.80 0.21
CA GLY A 172 -18.55 -3.18 -0.02
C GLY A 172 -18.36 -4.12 1.17
N GLY A 173 -17.61 -3.68 2.20
CA GLY A 173 -17.32 -4.49 3.37
C GLY A 173 -16.24 -5.56 3.13
N PRO A 174 -15.96 -6.36 4.16
CA PRO A 174 -14.86 -7.34 4.12
C PRO A 174 -15.04 -8.42 3.04
N GLU A 175 -16.26 -8.89 2.79
CA GLU A 175 -16.51 -9.93 1.81
C GLU A 175 -16.26 -9.45 0.38
N PHE A 176 -16.73 -8.24 0.03
CA PHE A 176 -16.46 -7.64 -1.26
C PHE A 176 -14.95 -7.38 -1.44
N PHE A 177 -14.31 -6.83 -0.42
CA PHE A 177 -12.87 -6.58 -0.43
C PHE A 177 -12.06 -7.83 -0.69
N GLU A 178 -12.38 -8.93 0.02
CA GLU A 178 -11.71 -10.23 -0.14
C GLU A 178 -11.87 -10.76 -1.59
N LYS A 179 -13.09 -10.77 -2.11
CA LYS A 179 -13.37 -11.21 -3.50
C LYS A 179 -12.66 -10.34 -4.54
N ALA A 180 -12.67 -9.02 -4.33
CA ALA A 180 -12.04 -8.07 -5.25
C ALA A 180 -10.51 -8.22 -5.28
N THR A 181 -9.88 -8.42 -4.13
CA THR A 181 -8.42 -8.62 -4.03
C THR A 181 -7.96 -9.99 -4.54
N HIS A 182 -8.85 -10.98 -4.62
CA HIS A 182 -8.61 -12.26 -5.27
C HIS A 182 -9.09 -12.33 -6.74
N TYR A 183 -9.54 -11.22 -7.29
CA TYR A 183 -10.00 -11.12 -8.69
C TYR A 183 -11.10 -12.12 -9.06
N GLU A 184 -12.05 -12.35 -8.13
CA GLU A 184 -13.19 -13.25 -8.39
C GLU A 184 -13.94 -12.81 -9.64
N GLU A 185 -14.34 -13.78 -10.46
CA GLU A 185 -15.03 -13.51 -11.74
C GLU A 185 -16.35 -12.75 -11.51
N GLY A 186 -16.57 -11.66 -12.24
CA GLY A 186 -17.77 -10.83 -12.14
C GLY A 186 -17.77 -9.83 -10.97
N ILE A 187 -16.76 -9.82 -10.10
CA ILE A 187 -16.73 -8.93 -8.92
C ILE A 187 -16.83 -7.45 -9.28
N TRP A 188 -16.29 -7.05 -10.42
CA TRP A 188 -16.31 -5.67 -10.90
C TRP A 188 -17.63 -5.27 -11.58
N GLU A 189 -18.59 -6.20 -11.72
CA GLU A 189 -19.93 -5.96 -12.26
C GLU A 189 -20.97 -5.79 -11.15
N THR A 190 -20.55 -5.81 -9.89
CA THR A 190 -21.42 -5.68 -8.70
C THR A 190 -21.81 -4.22 -8.42
N GLU A 191 -22.87 -4.03 -7.62
CA GLU A 191 -23.31 -2.70 -7.20
C GLU A 191 -22.26 -2.01 -6.32
N GLU A 192 -21.52 -2.76 -5.49
CA GLU A 192 -20.45 -2.25 -4.64
C GLU A 192 -19.29 -1.71 -5.49
N ALA A 193 -18.90 -2.43 -6.53
CA ALA A 193 -17.89 -1.98 -7.47
C ALA A 193 -18.35 -0.70 -8.20
N GLN A 194 -19.59 -0.66 -8.67
CA GLN A 194 -20.14 0.53 -9.31
C GLN A 194 -20.13 1.74 -8.37
N GLN A 195 -20.51 1.56 -7.10
CA GLN A 195 -20.45 2.62 -6.09
C GLN A 195 -19.03 3.14 -5.88
N CYS A 196 -18.03 2.26 -5.81
CA CYS A 196 -16.63 2.67 -5.72
C CYS A 196 -16.21 3.55 -6.91
N PHE A 197 -16.56 3.12 -8.14
CA PHE A 197 -16.24 3.88 -9.34
C PHE A 197 -17.00 5.21 -9.43
N ASP A 198 -18.25 5.25 -9.00
CA ASP A 198 -19.03 6.50 -8.95
C ASP A 198 -18.44 7.52 -7.98
N ILE A 199 -17.96 7.06 -6.81
CA ILE A 199 -17.28 7.91 -5.84
C ILE A 199 -15.97 8.46 -6.45
N VAL A 200 -15.15 7.62 -7.07
CA VAL A 200 -13.90 8.04 -7.72
C VAL A 200 -14.19 9.01 -8.86
N ALA A 201 -15.18 8.73 -9.70
CA ALA A 201 -15.59 9.61 -10.80
C ALA A 201 -16.04 10.99 -10.28
N LYS A 202 -16.82 11.01 -9.19
CA LYS A 202 -17.24 12.25 -8.55
C LYS A 202 -16.06 12.98 -7.93
N LEU A 203 -15.15 12.27 -7.24
CA LEU A 203 -13.95 12.83 -6.63
C LEU A 203 -13.04 13.50 -7.69
N ALA A 204 -12.95 12.93 -8.89
CA ALA A 204 -12.22 13.51 -9.99
C ALA A 204 -12.70 14.93 -10.35
N THR A 205 -13.99 15.25 -10.16
CA THR A 205 -14.55 16.59 -10.41
C THR A 205 -14.17 17.63 -9.36
N TYR A 206 -13.65 17.19 -8.23
CA TYR A 206 -13.18 17.99 -7.09
C TYR A 206 -11.65 17.98 -6.96
N THR A 207 -10.97 17.28 -7.87
CA THR A 207 -9.50 17.13 -7.83
C THR A 207 -8.84 18.43 -8.32
N GLU A 208 -7.71 18.75 -7.71
CA GLU A 208 -6.91 19.94 -8.09
C GLU A 208 -6.43 19.79 -9.54
N PRO A 209 -6.62 20.83 -10.40
CA PRO A 209 -6.47 20.70 -11.85
C PRO A 209 -5.09 20.28 -12.37
N THR A 210 -4.02 20.55 -11.61
CA THR A 210 -2.66 20.15 -12.02
C THR A 210 -2.32 18.72 -11.61
N THR A 211 -3.09 18.13 -10.71
CA THR A 211 -2.87 16.78 -10.18
C THR A 211 -2.71 15.72 -11.26
N PRO A 212 -3.58 15.60 -12.29
CA PRO A 212 -3.43 14.55 -13.30
C PRO A 212 -2.12 14.59 -14.07
N ALA A 213 -1.54 15.78 -14.26
CA ALA A 213 -0.28 15.94 -14.98
C ALA A 213 0.95 15.53 -14.17
N GLN A 214 0.85 15.48 -12.85
CA GLN A 214 1.96 15.20 -11.93
C GLN A 214 1.74 13.96 -11.06
N ALA A 215 0.56 13.35 -11.12
CA ALA A 215 0.21 12.23 -10.26
C ALA A 215 1.08 10.99 -10.46
N ASN A 216 1.62 10.80 -11.66
CA ASN A 216 2.54 9.71 -12.01
C ASN A 216 4.03 10.10 -11.86
N ASP A 217 4.33 11.29 -11.37
CA ASP A 217 5.70 11.69 -11.09
C ASP A 217 6.20 10.88 -9.88
N GLN A 218 7.40 10.31 -9.97
CA GLN A 218 8.04 9.63 -8.83
C GLN A 218 8.28 10.57 -7.64
N ASP A 219 8.32 11.89 -7.90
CA ASP A 219 8.36 12.91 -6.86
C ASP A 219 6.95 13.34 -6.43
N PHE A 220 6.30 12.53 -5.60
CA PHE A 220 4.99 12.82 -5.03
C PHE A 220 4.97 14.01 -4.05
N THR A 221 6.12 14.61 -3.76
CA THR A 221 6.22 15.83 -2.93
C THR A 221 5.48 17.00 -3.55
N LYS A 222 5.30 17.03 -4.88
CA LYS A 222 4.50 18.05 -5.55
C LYS A 222 3.03 18.04 -5.11
N ASN A 223 2.45 16.84 -4.95
CA ASN A 223 1.08 16.70 -4.45
C ASN A 223 0.97 17.06 -2.97
N GLN A 224 1.98 16.70 -2.16
CA GLN A 224 2.07 17.11 -0.75
C GLN A 224 2.11 18.64 -0.64
N GLN A 225 2.88 19.30 -1.51
CA GLN A 225 2.98 20.75 -1.51
C GLN A 225 1.65 21.44 -1.80
N LEU A 226 0.77 20.86 -2.64
CA LEU A 226 -0.57 21.40 -2.89
C LEU A 226 -1.43 21.46 -1.61
N VAL A 227 -1.28 20.48 -0.70
CA VAL A 227 -1.97 20.50 0.60
C VAL A 227 -1.34 21.55 1.52
N LEU A 228 -0.02 21.63 1.56
CA LEU A 228 0.69 22.62 2.38
C LEU A 228 0.42 24.07 1.93
N ASP A 229 0.25 24.27 0.63
CA ASP A 229 -0.08 25.58 0.03
C ASP A 229 -1.59 25.89 0.09
N ASN A 230 -2.38 25.05 0.72
CA ASN A 230 -3.85 25.18 0.81
C ASN A 230 -4.55 25.24 -0.57
N LYS A 231 -3.99 24.57 -1.57
CA LYS A 231 -4.61 24.43 -2.90
C LYS A 231 -5.49 23.21 -3.00
N ALA A 232 -5.24 22.19 -2.16
CA ALA A 232 -6.08 21.02 -1.99
C ALA A 232 -6.28 20.74 -0.50
N LEU A 233 -7.45 20.21 -0.13
CA LEU A 233 -7.76 19.89 1.28
C LEU A 233 -7.16 18.57 1.71
N PHE A 234 -7.31 17.53 0.89
CA PHE A 234 -6.94 16.16 1.22
C PHE A 234 -5.99 15.55 0.19
N MET A 235 -5.14 14.68 0.69
CA MET A 235 -4.27 13.81 -0.09
C MET A 235 -4.14 12.44 0.59
N PRO A 236 -4.29 11.31 -0.15
CA PRO A 236 -3.89 10.00 0.37
C PRO A 236 -2.37 9.90 0.47
N ASN A 237 -1.87 9.38 1.59
CA ASN A 237 -0.43 9.20 1.83
C ASN A 237 -0.15 8.17 2.94
#